data_3869b7106fe3b3f8413c320895d8bba8
#
_entry.id   3869b7106fe3b3f8413c320895d8bba8
#
_cell.length_a   1.000
_cell.length_b   1.000
_cell.length_c   1.000
_cell.angle_alpha   90.00
_cell.angle_beta   90.00
_cell.angle_gamma   90.00
#
_symmetry.space_group_name_H-M   'P 1'
#
loop_
_entity.id
_entity.type
_entity.pdbx_description
1 polymer ?
#
loop_
_entity_poly.entity_id
_entity_poly.type
_entity_poly.pdbx_seq_one_letter_code
_entity_poly.pdbx_strand_id
1 'polypeptide(L)'
;EFGTIGVSLYKGPNERYDEPLVQQAISIPIEGEKVLVIDDLGDRGGTLKFLAGYVAEQGASEVMSLALYMKPKALALCPVEFHFGEVDQDCWIITPREAVETLVKRVPVWIERGADQSECRRRLVELIGYPPQVADYYLPRFFN
;
A
#
# COMPACT_ATOMS: atom_id res chain seq x y z
N GLU A 1 -11.53 19.47 -6.01
CA GLU A 1 -12.39 18.30 -6.23
C GLU A 1 -11.61 17.03 -5.88
N PHE A 2 -12.28 15.91 -5.57
CA PHE A 2 -11.63 14.66 -5.19
C PHE A 2 -12.11 13.55 -6.13
N GLY A 3 -11.17 12.80 -6.70
CA GLY A 3 -11.43 11.64 -7.56
C GLY A 3 -10.62 10.43 -7.14
N THR A 4 -10.96 9.28 -7.69
CA THR A 4 -10.26 8.02 -7.45
C THR A 4 -9.84 7.38 -8.77
N ILE A 5 -8.74 6.63 -8.72
CA ILE A 5 -8.27 5.77 -9.80
C ILE A 5 -7.87 4.42 -9.22
N GLY A 6 -8.24 3.33 -9.85
CA GLY A 6 -7.84 1.98 -9.46
C GLY A 6 -6.72 1.46 -10.35
N VAL A 7 -5.56 1.15 -9.74
CA VAL A 7 -4.40 0.59 -10.46
C VAL A 7 -3.94 -0.70 -9.79
N SER A 8 -3.61 -1.71 -10.58
CA SER A 8 -3.03 -2.95 -10.09
C SER A 8 -1.70 -3.25 -10.77
N LEU A 9 -0.72 -3.65 -9.97
CA LEU A 9 0.56 -4.20 -10.43
C LEU A 9 0.57 -5.73 -10.41
N TYR A 10 -0.45 -6.37 -9.83
CA TYR A 10 -0.47 -7.81 -9.60
C TYR A 10 -1.59 -8.49 -10.38
N LYS A 11 -1.26 -9.60 -11.05
CA LYS A 11 -2.22 -10.51 -11.69
C LYS A 11 -2.80 -11.52 -10.70
N GLY A 12 -2.04 -11.81 -9.62
CA GLY A 12 -2.36 -12.79 -8.60
C GLY A 12 -1.20 -12.96 -7.62
N PRO A 13 -1.24 -13.95 -6.73
CA PRO A 13 -0.14 -14.23 -5.79
C PRO A 13 1.16 -14.46 -6.56
N ASN A 14 2.16 -13.61 -6.31
CA ASN A 14 3.49 -13.66 -6.92
C ASN A 14 3.60 -13.39 -8.44
N GLU A 15 2.51 -13.04 -9.11
CA GLU A 15 2.52 -12.64 -10.51
C GLU A 15 2.32 -11.13 -10.64
N ARG A 16 3.20 -10.46 -11.38
CA ARG A 16 3.12 -9.03 -11.67
C ARG A 16 2.81 -8.79 -13.14
N TYR A 17 2.13 -7.68 -13.40
CA TYR A 17 2.11 -7.08 -14.73
C TYR A 17 3.48 -6.45 -15.02
N ASP A 18 3.89 -6.43 -16.27
CA ASP A 18 5.09 -5.73 -16.71
C ASP A 18 4.94 -4.22 -16.52
N GLU A 19 3.72 -3.73 -16.72
CA GLU A 19 3.31 -2.35 -16.45
C GLU A 19 2.04 -2.32 -15.59
N PRO A 20 1.82 -1.25 -14.79
CA PRO A 20 0.58 -1.09 -14.03
C PRO A 20 -0.66 -1.08 -14.93
N LEU A 21 -1.69 -1.81 -14.51
CA LEU A 21 -2.98 -1.87 -15.22
C LEU A 21 -4.00 -0.96 -14.54
N VAL A 22 -4.60 -0.04 -15.29
CA VAL A 22 -5.74 0.74 -14.82
C VAL A 22 -6.98 -0.16 -14.80
N GLN A 23 -7.46 -0.48 -13.61
CA GLN A 23 -8.67 -1.29 -13.39
C GLN A 23 -9.91 -0.41 -13.29
N GLN A 24 -9.75 0.80 -12.78
CA GLN A 24 -10.81 1.80 -12.70
C GLN A 24 -10.24 3.12 -13.19
N ALA A 25 -10.84 3.70 -14.21
CA ALA A 25 -10.46 5.00 -14.75
C ALA A 25 -10.69 6.12 -13.71
N ILE A 26 -10.08 7.27 -13.93
CA ILE A 26 -10.27 8.45 -13.10
C ILE A 26 -11.76 8.78 -13.03
N SER A 27 -12.29 8.97 -11.82
CA SER A 27 -13.73 9.11 -11.57
C SER A 27 -14.28 10.52 -11.82
N ILE A 28 -13.41 11.49 -12.14
CA ILE A 28 -13.76 12.90 -12.40
C ILE A 28 -13.02 13.41 -13.63
N PRO A 29 -13.54 14.42 -14.34
CA PRO A 29 -12.81 15.10 -15.42
C PRO A 29 -11.59 15.84 -14.84
N ILE A 30 -10.46 15.76 -15.54
CA ILE A 30 -9.20 16.38 -15.12
C ILE A 30 -8.52 17.18 -16.24
N GLU A 31 -9.14 17.28 -17.41
CA GLU A 31 -8.59 18.03 -18.54
C GLU A 31 -8.40 19.53 -18.19
N GLY A 32 -7.18 20.01 -18.36
CA GLY A 32 -6.79 21.38 -18.00
C GLY A 32 -6.59 21.65 -16.51
N GLU A 33 -6.90 20.69 -15.64
CA GLU A 33 -6.80 20.84 -14.18
C GLU A 33 -5.37 20.61 -13.66
N LYS A 34 -5.05 21.20 -12.51
CA LYS A 34 -3.87 20.87 -11.72
C LYS A 34 -4.21 19.70 -10.79
N VAL A 35 -3.52 18.59 -10.95
CA VAL A 35 -3.82 17.33 -10.25
C VAL A 35 -2.73 16.98 -9.26
N LEU A 36 -3.11 16.70 -8.02
CA LEU A 36 -2.26 16.08 -7.01
C LEU A 36 -2.62 14.59 -6.91
N VAL A 37 -1.70 13.73 -7.31
CA VAL A 37 -1.79 12.27 -7.10
C VAL A 37 -1.35 11.94 -5.69
N ILE A 38 -2.18 11.21 -4.94
CA ILE A 38 -1.88 10.84 -3.54
C ILE A 38 -1.87 9.32 -3.41
N ASP A 39 -0.81 8.79 -2.78
CA ASP A 39 -0.67 7.38 -2.42
C ASP A 39 -0.22 7.24 -0.97
N ASP A 40 -0.39 6.07 -0.35
CA ASP A 40 0.04 5.82 1.03
C ASP A 40 1.54 5.43 1.10
N LEU A 41 2.04 4.67 0.14
CA LEU A 41 3.41 4.15 0.15
C LEU A 41 4.06 4.07 -1.23
N GLY A 42 5.13 4.79 -1.43
CA GLY A 42 6.07 4.56 -2.52
C GLY A 42 7.06 3.44 -2.17
N ASP A 43 6.75 2.19 -2.52
CA ASP A 43 7.66 1.05 -2.26
C ASP A 43 8.82 0.98 -3.26
N ARG A 44 8.49 0.95 -4.55
CA ARG A 44 9.45 0.93 -5.67
C ARG A 44 9.29 2.09 -6.64
N GLY A 45 8.25 2.90 -6.46
CA GLY A 45 7.94 4.09 -7.26
C GLY A 45 7.26 3.82 -8.61
N GLY A 46 7.14 2.57 -9.05
CA GLY A 46 6.57 2.23 -10.35
C GLY A 46 5.12 2.69 -10.52
N THR A 47 4.28 2.51 -9.50
CA THR A 47 2.88 2.93 -9.53
C THR A 47 2.76 4.46 -9.60
N LEU A 48 3.47 5.19 -8.76
CA LEU A 48 3.45 6.66 -8.76
C LEU A 48 3.95 7.24 -10.08
N LYS A 49 5.04 6.70 -10.62
CA LYS A 49 5.58 7.11 -11.92
C LYS A 49 4.57 6.88 -13.05
N PHE A 50 3.95 5.71 -13.07
CA PHE A 50 2.91 5.38 -14.04
C PHE A 50 1.72 6.31 -13.90
N LEU A 51 1.22 6.54 -12.68
CA LEU A 51 0.07 7.41 -12.42
C LEU A 51 0.34 8.86 -12.85
N ALA A 52 1.52 9.40 -12.56
CA ALA A 52 1.88 10.75 -12.98
C ALA A 52 1.83 10.88 -14.52
N GLY A 53 2.38 9.90 -15.25
CA GLY A 53 2.30 9.85 -16.71
C GLY A 53 0.86 9.71 -17.21
N TYR A 54 0.12 8.76 -16.67
CA TYR A 54 -1.28 8.51 -17.06
C TYR A 54 -2.17 9.75 -16.85
N VAL A 55 -2.05 10.42 -15.70
CA VAL A 55 -2.83 11.63 -15.38
C VAL A 55 -2.47 12.78 -16.37
N ALA A 56 -1.19 12.92 -16.72
CA ALA A 56 -0.77 13.89 -17.71
C ALA A 56 -1.35 13.59 -19.10
N GLU A 57 -1.35 12.31 -19.53
CA GLU A 57 -1.95 11.86 -20.79
C GLU A 57 -3.47 12.06 -20.84
N GLN A 58 -4.16 12.08 -19.69
CA GLN A 58 -5.58 12.42 -19.60
C GLN A 58 -5.85 13.93 -19.64
N GLY A 59 -4.84 14.75 -19.92
CA GLY A 59 -5.02 16.18 -20.17
C GLY A 59 -4.85 17.08 -18.95
N ALA A 60 -4.34 16.60 -17.83
CA ALA A 60 -4.00 17.47 -16.70
C ALA A 60 -2.97 18.52 -17.11
N SER A 61 -3.17 19.78 -16.71
CA SER A 61 -2.25 20.89 -17.01
C SER A 61 -0.97 20.87 -16.19
N GLU A 62 -1.04 20.28 -15.00
CA GLU A 62 0.08 20.09 -14.07
C GLU A 62 -0.20 18.86 -13.22
N VAL A 63 0.82 18.03 -13.00
CA VAL A 63 0.71 16.84 -12.14
C VAL A 63 1.76 16.93 -11.06
N MET A 64 1.33 16.86 -9.81
CA MET A 64 2.18 16.72 -8.63
C MET A 64 1.87 15.39 -7.95
N SER A 65 2.82 14.86 -7.19
CA SER A 65 2.67 13.60 -6.47
C SER A 65 2.97 13.77 -4.98
N LEU A 66 2.18 13.07 -4.15
CA LEU A 66 2.37 12.98 -2.71
C LEU A 66 2.30 11.53 -2.27
N ALA A 67 3.20 11.11 -1.40
CA ALA A 67 3.07 9.85 -0.68
C ALA A 67 3.20 10.07 0.83
N LEU A 68 2.50 9.28 1.65
CA LEU A 68 2.72 9.36 3.09
C LEU A 68 4.13 8.87 3.45
N TYR A 69 4.52 7.73 2.88
CA TYR A 69 5.86 7.18 3.10
C TYR A 69 6.54 6.85 1.77
N MET A 70 7.86 7.07 1.74
CA MET A 70 8.69 6.73 0.58
C MET A 70 9.86 5.85 0.99
N LYS A 71 10.15 4.84 0.16
CA LYS A 71 11.36 4.03 0.29
C LYS A 71 12.46 4.55 -0.64
N PRO A 72 13.76 4.30 -0.34
CA PRO A 72 14.88 4.82 -1.14
C PRO A 72 14.80 4.50 -2.63
N LYS A 73 14.36 3.28 -3.00
CA LYS A 73 14.20 2.90 -4.42
C LYS A 73 13.09 3.67 -5.12
N ALA A 74 12.01 3.97 -4.38
CA ALA A 74 10.92 4.76 -4.94
C ALA A 74 11.32 6.22 -5.14
N LEU A 75 12.01 6.83 -4.18
CA LEU A 75 12.56 8.17 -4.31
C LEU A 75 13.54 8.29 -5.48
N ALA A 76 14.38 7.28 -5.70
CA ALA A 76 15.31 7.27 -6.83
C ALA A 76 14.62 7.15 -8.19
N LEU A 77 13.48 6.45 -8.28
CA LEU A 77 12.75 6.21 -9.53
C LEU A 77 11.74 7.31 -9.84
N CYS A 78 11.03 7.79 -8.84
CA CYS A 78 9.95 8.75 -8.93
C CYS A 78 10.03 9.70 -7.74
N PRO A 79 10.84 10.76 -7.82
CA PRO A 79 10.80 11.82 -6.81
C PRO A 79 9.39 12.40 -6.76
N VAL A 80 8.88 12.57 -5.56
CA VAL A 80 7.58 13.20 -5.30
C VAL A 80 7.79 14.59 -4.73
N GLU A 81 6.84 15.50 -4.97
CA GLU A 81 6.92 16.87 -4.45
C GLU A 81 6.76 16.90 -2.93
N PHE A 82 5.97 15.97 -2.39
CA PHE A 82 5.67 15.90 -0.96
C PHE A 82 5.70 14.46 -0.45
N HIS A 83 6.34 14.23 0.67
CA HIS A 83 6.20 13.00 1.47
C HIS A 83 6.29 13.32 2.96
N PHE A 84 5.59 12.54 3.78
CA PHE A 84 5.59 12.73 5.22
C PHE A 84 6.85 12.13 5.86
N GLY A 85 7.28 10.95 5.41
CA GLY A 85 8.45 10.30 5.96
C GLY A 85 9.11 9.29 5.03
N GLU A 86 10.37 9.00 5.33
CA GLU A 86 11.14 7.96 4.67
C GLU A 86 11.22 6.72 5.56
N VAL A 87 11.21 5.55 4.95
CA VAL A 87 11.26 4.26 5.64
C VAL A 87 12.25 3.34 4.95
N ASP A 88 12.84 2.42 5.71
CA ASP A 88 13.82 1.48 5.18
C ASP A 88 13.27 0.63 4.03
N GLN A 89 14.13 0.29 3.06
CA GLN A 89 13.74 -0.48 1.88
C GLN A 89 13.13 -1.82 2.22
N ASP A 90 13.64 -2.50 3.22
CA ASP A 90 13.27 -3.87 3.58
C ASP A 90 12.21 -3.93 4.70
N CYS A 91 11.69 -2.78 5.15
CA CYS A 91 10.60 -2.76 6.10
C CYS A 91 9.24 -3.03 5.42
N TRP A 92 8.33 -3.66 6.15
CA TRP A 92 6.93 -3.78 5.78
C TRP A 92 6.10 -2.82 6.62
N ILE A 93 5.41 -1.90 5.95
CA ILE A 93 4.50 -0.97 6.62
C ILE A 93 3.11 -1.62 6.64
N ILE A 94 2.48 -1.59 7.80
CA ILE A 94 1.11 -2.02 7.99
C ILE A 94 0.27 -0.78 8.26
N THR A 95 -0.41 -0.29 7.24
CA THR A 95 -1.36 0.79 7.40
C THR A 95 -2.61 0.31 8.14
N PRO A 96 -3.41 1.18 8.76
CA PRO A 96 -4.66 0.78 9.41
C PRO A 96 -5.59 -0.03 8.49
N ARG A 97 -5.60 0.26 7.20
CA ARG A 97 -6.39 -0.47 6.20
C ARG A 97 -5.89 -1.92 6.00
N GLU A 98 -4.59 -2.13 6.05
CA GLU A 98 -3.96 -3.44 5.83
C GLU A 98 -3.86 -4.29 7.11
N ALA A 99 -4.23 -3.73 8.25
CA ALA A 99 -4.12 -4.41 9.53
C ALA A 99 -4.86 -5.75 9.52
N VAL A 100 -6.12 -5.79 9.09
CA VAL A 100 -6.90 -7.04 9.02
C VAL A 100 -6.35 -7.98 7.94
N GLU A 101 -5.94 -7.47 6.81
CA GLU A 101 -5.32 -8.25 5.73
C GLU A 101 -4.04 -8.95 6.20
N THR A 102 -3.21 -8.27 6.98
CA THR A 102 -2.01 -8.84 7.58
C THR A 102 -2.33 -10.01 8.50
N LEU A 103 -3.36 -9.89 9.34
CA LEU A 103 -3.83 -10.98 10.20
C LEU A 103 -4.27 -12.18 9.38
N VAL A 104 -5.14 -11.96 8.39
CA VAL A 104 -5.69 -13.02 7.52
C VAL A 104 -4.60 -13.76 6.75
N LYS A 105 -3.55 -13.07 6.33
CA LYS A 105 -2.43 -13.66 5.58
C LYS A 105 -1.39 -14.34 6.48
N ARG A 106 -1.17 -13.87 7.70
CA ARG A 106 -0.04 -14.34 8.53
C ARG A 106 -0.45 -15.36 9.57
N VAL A 107 -1.59 -15.16 10.25
CA VAL A 107 -2.01 -16.03 11.36
C VAL A 107 -2.22 -17.48 10.91
N PRO A 108 -2.92 -17.80 9.80
CA PRO A 108 -3.06 -19.17 9.35
C PRO A 108 -1.72 -19.88 9.12
N VAL A 109 -0.75 -19.20 8.49
CA VAL A 109 0.59 -19.74 8.23
C VAL A 109 1.32 -20.08 9.53
N TRP A 110 1.14 -19.28 10.58
CA TRP A 110 1.75 -19.57 11.89
C TRP A 110 1.07 -20.73 12.61
N ILE A 111 -0.25 -20.84 12.51
CA ILE A 111 -1.02 -21.98 13.05
C ILE A 111 -0.59 -23.28 12.36
N GLU A 112 -0.48 -23.30 11.05
CA GLU A 112 0.03 -24.46 10.28
C GLU A 112 1.44 -24.89 10.73
N ARG A 113 2.23 -23.95 11.24
CA ARG A 113 3.57 -24.19 11.79
C ARG A 113 3.57 -24.49 13.28
N GLY A 114 2.40 -24.71 13.89
CA GLY A 114 2.25 -25.11 15.28
C GLY A 114 2.19 -23.98 16.29
N ALA A 115 2.02 -22.72 15.86
CA ALA A 115 1.84 -21.61 16.79
C ALA A 115 0.42 -21.63 17.39
N ASP A 116 0.33 -21.54 18.70
CA ASP A 116 -0.92 -21.33 19.41
C ASP A 116 -1.34 -19.84 19.40
N GLN A 117 -2.50 -19.55 19.97
CA GLN A 117 -3.03 -18.17 20.04
C GLN A 117 -2.09 -17.23 20.79
N SER A 118 -1.45 -17.69 21.86
CA SER A 118 -0.52 -16.89 22.67
C SER A 118 0.73 -16.52 21.87
N GLU A 119 1.30 -17.48 21.16
CA GLU A 119 2.46 -17.26 20.30
C GLU A 119 2.12 -16.35 19.11
N CYS A 120 0.95 -16.51 18.49
CA CYS A 120 0.48 -15.60 17.42
C CYS A 120 0.33 -14.17 17.93
N ARG A 121 -0.25 -14.01 19.13
CA ARG A 121 -0.36 -12.70 19.78
C ARG A 121 1.01 -12.08 20.05
N ARG A 122 1.92 -12.85 20.61
CA ARG A 122 3.29 -12.38 20.87
C ARG A 122 3.97 -11.89 19.60
N ARG A 123 3.90 -12.66 18.51
CA ARG A 123 4.47 -12.26 17.21
C ARG A 123 3.88 -10.96 16.68
N LEU A 124 2.58 -10.81 16.75
CA LEU A 124 1.90 -9.59 16.30
C LEU A 124 2.33 -8.39 17.13
N VAL A 125 2.21 -8.48 18.46
CA VAL A 125 2.36 -7.31 19.33
C VAL A 125 3.83 -6.97 19.57
N GLU A 126 4.66 -7.99 19.91
CA GLU A 126 6.03 -7.75 20.35
C GLU A 126 7.04 -7.69 19.20
N LEU A 127 6.84 -8.47 18.12
CA LEU A 127 7.78 -8.50 16.99
C LEU A 127 7.40 -7.54 15.86
N ILE A 128 6.11 -7.38 15.61
CA ILE A 128 5.61 -6.57 14.48
C ILE A 128 5.16 -5.18 14.96
N GLY A 129 4.92 -4.98 16.26
CA GLY A 129 4.39 -3.73 16.81
C GLY A 129 2.92 -3.50 16.47
N TYR A 130 2.17 -4.58 16.25
CA TYR A 130 0.76 -4.53 15.94
C TYR A 130 -0.07 -4.04 17.14
N PRO A 131 -1.10 -3.18 16.94
CA PRO A 131 -1.89 -2.68 18.06
C PRO A 131 -2.54 -3.82 18.86
N PRO A 132 -2.26 -3.92 20.18
CA PRO A 132 -2.75 -5.04 21.01
C PRO A 132 -4.26 -5.21 20.94
N GLN A 133 -5.01 -4.11 20.97
CA GLN A 133 -6.48 -4.14 20.96
C GLN A 133 -7.03 -4.75 19.65
N VAL A 134 -6.37 -4.51 18.53
CA VAL A 134 -6.76 -5.08 17.23
C VAL A 134 -6.41 -6.57 17.18
N ALA A 135 -5.22 -6.96 17.69
CA ALA A 135 -4.84 -8.35 17.80
C ALA A 135 -5.83 -9.13 18.69
N ASP A 136 -6.13 -8.62 19.89
CA ASP A 136 -7.01 -9.26 20.87
C ASP A 136 -8.46 -9.41 20.36
N TYR A 137 -8.91 -8.48 19.50
CA TYR A 137 -10.24 -8.54 18.90
C TYR A 137 -10.35 -9.57 17.77
N TYR A 138 -9.33 -9.72 16.95
CA TYR A 138 -9.40 -10.56 15.75
C TYR A 138 -8.83 -11.97 15.94
N LEU A 139 -7.76 -12.15 16.73
CA LEU A 139 -7.09 -13.44 16.89
C LEU A 139 -8.00 -14.60 17.30
N PRO A 140 -8.94 -14.46 18.25
CA PRO A 140 -9.80 -15.57 18.65
C PRO A 140 -10.57 -16.22 17.49
N ARG A 141 -10.83 -15.47 16.43
CA ARG A 141 -11.57 -15.97 15.25
C ARG A 141 -10.81 -16.99 14.41
N PHE A 142 -9.50 -17.10 14.60
CA PHE A 142 -8.65 -18.06 13.89
C PHE A 142 -8.47 -19.38 14.66
N PHE A 143 -8.92 -19.45 15.92
CA PHE A 143 -8.75 -20.59 16.82
C PHE A 143 -10.07 -21.23 17.27
N ASN A 144 -11.20 -20.78 16.71
CA ASN A 144 -12.54 -21.32 16.96
C ASN A 144 -12.94 -22.34 15.89
#